data_914830103eb85c12a1b42274feecc320
#
_entry.id   914830103eb85c12a1b42274feecc320
#
_cell.length_a   1.000
_cell.length_b   1.000
_cell.length_c   1.000
_cell.angle_alpha   90.00
_cell.angle_beta   90.00
_cell.angle_gamma   90.00
#
_symmetry.space_group_name_H-M   'P 1'
#
loop_
_entity.id
_entity.type
_entity.pdbx_description
1 polymer ?
#
loop_
_entity_poly.entity_id
_entity_poly.type
_entity_poly.pdbx_seq_one_letter_code
_entity_poly.pdbx_strand_id
1 'polypeptide(L)'
;TTTKTTTRKQTRTGIRYRVTPVIEQKSLGNKVVSVEHIQFMRSRNIEFDCQKLKPRTKFFAFFDGIALPKKLITPKIMGVTKDTSADPKTNNIPFQVGETVYCRKDGSAGFSAQKGFRFKGRIAAPNEGFEINPLDGSDIQNTNDYTANLGFVNIDTKSLADQAKGTYYGSPKINDYLIGETSGAIAKVTNKDMITDKKGKLRGSFFIDSPK
;
A
#
# COMPACT_ATOMS: atom_id res chain seq x y z
N THR A 1 -85.71 -38.96 55.02
CA THR A 1 -85.38 -38.92 53.60
C THR A 1 -83.87 -38.67 53.47
N THR A 2 -83.11 -39.69 53.07
CA THR A 2 -81.66 -39.63 52.95
C THR A 2 -81.32 -39.39 51.50
N THR A 3 -80.78 -38.21 51.23
CA THR A 3 -80.32 -37.84 49.88
C THR A 3 -78.87 -38.27 49.65
N LYS A 4 -78.68 -39.22 48.73
CA LYS A 4 -77.36 -39.77 48.38
C LYS A 4 -76.81 -38.94 47.19
N THR A 5 -75.82 -38.07 47.44
CA THR A 5 -75.14 -37.26 46.39
C THR A 5 -73.96 -38.10 45.88
N THR A 6 -74.01 -38.48 44.60
CA THR A 6 -72.92 -39.18 43.94
C THR A 6 -72.11 -38.21 43.08
N THR A 7 -70.89 -37.90 43.51
CA THR A 7 -69.97 -37.03 42.71
C THR A 7 -69.15 -37.94 41.74
N ARG A 8 -69.40 -37.80 40.45
CA ARG A 8 -68.54 -38.46 39.42
C ARG A 8 -67.40 -37.53 39.04
N LYS A 9 -66.22 -37.98 39.35
CA LYS A 9 -64.96 -37.34 38.77
C LYS A 9 -64.76 -37.89 37.38
N GLN A 10 -64.92 -37.10 36.36
CA GLN A 10 -64.49 -37.39 34.99
C GLN A 10 -63.12 -36.89 34.74
N THR A 11 -62.16 -37.80 34.52
CA THR A 11 -60.82 -37.44 34.06
C THR A 11 -60.79 -37.53 32.52
N ARG A 12 -60.60 -36.42 31.83
CA ARG A 12 -60.40 -36.47 30.39
C ARG A 12 -58.87 -36.43 30.13
N THR A 13 -58.37 -37.53 29.61
CA THR A 13 -57.02 -37.56 29.00
C THR A 13 -57.11 -37.12 27.54
N GLY A 14 -56.65 -35.91 27.26
CA GLY A 14 -56.58 -35.39 25.90
C GLY A 14 -55.11 -35.31 25.47
N ILE A 15 -54.84 -35.71 24.26
CA ILE A 15 -53.52 -35.48 23.63
C ILE A 15 -53.46 -34.02 23.24
N ARG A 16 -52.54 -33.28 23.84
CA ARG A 16 -52.23 -31.90 23.43
C ARG A 16 -51.08 -31.92 22.41
N TYR A 17 -51.36 -31.57 21.21
CA TYR A 17 -50.30 -31.28 20.23
C TYR A 17 -49.68 -29.92 20.54
N ARG A 18 -48.40 -29.94 20.89
CA ARG A 18 -47.62 -28.72 21.03
C ARG A 18 -46.81 -28.54 19.75
N VAL A 19 -47.20 -27.65 18.88
CA VAL A 19 -46.42 -27.25 17.72
C VAL A 19 -45.34 -26.31 18.21
N THR A 20 -44.10 -26.76 18.19
CA THR A 20 -42.93 -25.92 18.44
C THR A 20 -42.43 -25.47 17.06
N PRO A 21 -42.46 -24.17 16.75
CA PRO A 21 -41.90 -23.71 15.50
C PRO A 21 -40.38 -23.90 15.56
N VAL A 22 -39.86 -24.76 14.72
CA VAL A 22 -38.42 -24.92 14.49
C VAL A 22 -38.06 -23.99 13.32
N ILE A 23 -37.32 -22.93 13.60
CA ILE A 23 -36.76 -22.09 12.56
C ILE A 23 -35.47 -22.73 12.11
N GLU A 24 -35.46 -23.41 11.01
CA GLU A 24 -34.24 -23.88 10.36
C GLU A 24 -33.63 -22.71 9.56
N GLN A 25 -32.53 -22.18 10.05
CA GLN A 25 -31.70 -21.27 9.27
C GLN A 25 -30.75 -22.12 8.42
N LYS A 26 -31.10 -22.27 7.15
CA LYS A 26 -30.20 -22.86 6.15
C LYS A 26 -29.43 -21.73 5.47
N SER A 27 -28.11 -21.69 5.71
CA SER A 27 -27.25 -20.81 4.93
C SER A 27 -27.24 -21.29 3.47
N LEU A 28 -27.71 -20.47 2.57
CA LEU A 28 -27.71 -20.76 1.13
C LEU A 28 -26.35 -20.43 0.48
N GLY A 29 -25.33 -20.10 1.30
CA GLY A 29 -24.03 -19.60 0.81
C GLY A 29 -24.11 -18.17 0.28
N ASN A 30 -22.98 -17.67 -0.20
CA ASN A 30 -22.93 -16.36 -0.84
C ASN A 30 -23.48 -16.47 -2.26
N LYS A 31 -24.62 -15.83 -2.50
CA LYS A 31 -25.17 -15.68 -3.87
C LYS A 31 -24.78 -14.31 -4.40
N VAL A 32 -24.19 -14.29 -5.59
CA VAL A 32 -23.97 -13.02 -6.30
C VAL A 32 -25.32 -12.41 -6.61
N VAL A 33 -25.64 -11.26 -6.00
CA VAL A 33 -26.93 -10.57 -6.13
C VAL A 33 -26.94 -9.64 -7.33
N SER A 34 -25.81 -9.00 -7.61
CA SER A 34 -25.59 -8.19 -8.81
C SER A 34 -24.12 -8.17 -9.19
N VAL A 35 -23.86 -8.00 -10.47
CA VAL A 35 -22.54 -7.68 -11.01
C VAL A 35 -22.71 -6.36 -11.74
N GLU A 36 -22.21 -5.30 -11.14
CA GLU A 36 -22.19 -3.98 -11.78
C GLU A 36 -20.82 -3.73 -12.37
N HIS A 37 -20.78 -3.27 -13.61
CA HIS A 37 -19.56 -2.83 -14.27
C HIS A 37 -19.26 -1.40 -13.79
N ILE A 38 -18.22 -1.25 -12.94
CA ILE A 38 -17.74 0.07 -12.56
C ILE A 38 -16.93 0.60 -13.75
N GLN A 39 -17.52 1.51 -14.52
CA GLN A 39 -16.90 2.08 -15.71
C GLN A 39 -15.68 2.97 -15.41
N PHE A 40 -15.57 3.49 -14.18
CA PHE A 40 -14.51 4.41 -13.81
C PHE A 40 -13.84 3.94 -12.50
N MET A 41 -12.60 3.56 -12.59
CA MET A 41 -11.77 3.30 -11.43
C MET A 41 -10.91 4.52 -11.15
N ARG A 42 -10.91 5.01 -9.90
CA ARG A 42 -9.99 6.10 -9.51
C ARG A 42 -8.55 5.61 -9.59
N SER A 43 -7.66 6.47 -10.05
CA SER A 43 -6.22 6.22 -9.99
C SER A 43 -5.80 5.91 -8.56
N ARG A 44 -5.06 4.83 -8.36
CA ARG A 44 -4.63 4.41 -7.03
C ARG A 44 -3.32 3.62 -7.06
N ASN A 45 -2.66 3.61 -5.93
CA ASN A 45 -1.53 2.72 -5.70
C ASN A 45 -2.01 1.41 -5.06
N ILE A 46 -1.37 0.32 -5.43
CA ILE A 46 -1.55 -1.01 -4.83
C ILE A 46 -0.19 -1.45 -4.29
N GLU A 47 -0.14 -1.76 -2.99
CA GLU A 47 1.07 -2.31 -2.37
C GLU A 47 1.19 -3.79 -2.69
N PHE A 48 2.41 -4.25 -2.89
CA PHE A 48 2.76 -5.67 -2.92
C PHE A 48 3.87 -5.96 -1.90
N ASP A 49 3.74 -7.08 -1.20
CA ASP A 49 4.73 -7.62 -0.26
C ASP A 49 4.94 -9.11 -0.59
N CYS A 50 6.07 -9.41 -1.17
CA CYS A 50 6.46 -10.76 -1.56
C CYS A 50 7.56 -11.27 -0.65
N GLN A 51 7.45 -12.54 -0.23
CA GLN A 51 8.41 -13.18 0.67
C GLN A 51 8.84 -14.53 0.12
N LYS A 52 9.95 -15.05 0.65
CA LYS A 52 10.50 -16.36 0.26
C LYS A 52 10.89 -16.45 -1.22
N LEU A 53 11.23 -15.33 -1.83
CA LEU A 53 11.76 -15.29 -3.18
C LEU A 53 13.26 -15.59 -3.16
N LYS A 54 13.85 -15.83 -4.35
CA LYS A 54 15.30 -15.98 -4.47
C LYS A 54 15.99 -14.68 -4.03
N PRO A 55 16.93 -14.73 -3.06
CA PRO A 55 17.63 -13.54 -2.59
C PRO A 55 18.45 -12.85 -3.68
N ARG A 56 18.62 -11.53 -3.54
CA ARG A 56 19.43 -10.67 -4.42
C ARG A 56 19.12 -10.86 -5.91
N THR A 57 17.86 -11.09 -6.22
CA THR A 57 17.42 -11.33 -7.59
C THR A 57 16.52 -10.20 -8.04
N LYS A 58 16.72 -9.77 -9.28
CA LYS A 58 15.87 -8.77 -9.93
C LYS A 58 14.60 -9.44 -10.44
N PHE A 59 13.48 -8.81 -10.13
CA PHE A 59 12.15 -9.25 -10.53
C PHE A 59 11.49 -8.25 -11.48
N PHE A 60 10.54 -8.75 -12.25
CA PHE A 60 9.71 -7.98 -13.15
C PHE A 60 8.25 -8.21 -12.78
N ALA A 61 7.47 -7.14 -12.78
CA ALA A 61 6.05 -7.23 -12.47
C ALA A 61 5.23 -7.38 -13.75
N PHE A 62 4.23 -8.25 -13.69
CA PHE A 62 3.22 -8.42 -14.72
C PHE A 62 1.84 -8.24 -14.09
N PHE A 63 0.94 -7.66 -14.83
CA PHE A 63 -0.45 -7.56 -14.47
C PHE A 63 -1.29 -8.04 -15.65
N ASP A 64 -2.12 -9.05 -15.42
CA ASP A 64 -2.92 -9.70 -16.47
C ASP A 64 -2.09 -10.12 -17.71
N GLY A 65 -0.90 -10.71 -17.44
CA GLY A 65 0.02 -11.14 -18.50
C GLY A 65 0.80 -10.02 -19.18
N ILE A 66 0.54 -8.76 -18.86
CA ILE A 66 1.21 -7.60 -19.46
C ILE A 66 2.30 -7.09 -18.51
N ALA A 67 3.50 -6.89 -19.03
CA ALA A 67 4.61 -6.35 -18.26
C ALA A 67 4.32 -4.92 -17.79
N LEU A 68 4.38 -4.71 -16.48
CA LEU A 68 4.21 -3.37 -15.89
C LEU A 68 5.44 -2.51 -16.20
N PRO A 69 5.25 -1.34 -16.83
CA PRO A 69 6.35 -0.43 -17.08
C PRO A 69 6.92 0.14 -15.77
N LYS A 70 8.24 0.24 -15.67
CA LYS A 70 8.94 0.78 -14.48
C LYS A 70 8.42 2.14 -14.01
N LYS A 71 7.89 2.97 -14.93
CA LYS A 71 7.33 4.28 -14.59
C LYS A 71 6.12 4.21 -13.66
N LEU A 72 5.44 3.06 -13.57
CA LEU A 72 4.28 2.85 -12.71
C LEU A 72 4.65 2.15 -11.39
N ILE A 73 5.85 1.63 -11.26
CA ILE A 73 6.29 0.87 -10.10
C ILE A 73 7.10 1.78 -9.17
N THR A 74 6.83 1.71 -7.88
CA THR A 74 7.61 2.36 -6.81
C THR A 74 8.10 1.26 -5.87
N PRO A 75 9.35 0.77 -6.05
CA PRO A 75 9.96 -0.13 -5.08
C PRO A 75 10.08 0.57 -3.73
N LYS A 76 10.05 -0.19 -2.62
CA LYS A 76 10.23 0.39 -1.29
C LYS A 76 11.59 1.09 -1.15
N ILE A 77 12.65 0.51 -1.69
CA ILE A 77 13.98 1.14 -1.79
C ILE A 77 14.20 1.62 -3.22
N MET A 78 14.41 2.91 -3.38
CA MET A 78 14.76 3.53 -4.67
C MET A 78 16.15 4.14 -4.60
N GLY A 79 16.95 3.92 -5.64
CA GLY A 79 18.23 4.60 -5.81
C GLY A 79 18.03 6.07 -6.18
N VAL A 80 18.77 6.92 -5.50
CA VAL A 80 18.78 8.35 -5.76
C VAL A 80 20.22 8.86 -5.78
N THR A 81 20.43 9.97 -6.46
CA THR A 81 21.68 10.71 -6.41
C THR A 81 21.40 12.19 -6.20
N LYS A 82 22.30 12.87 -5.57
CA LYS A 82 22.23 14.33 -5.48
C LYS A 82 22.32 14.94 -6.86
N ASP A 83 21.61 16.00 -7.06
CA ASP A 83 21.81 16.84 -8.22
C ASP A 83 22.96 17.82 -7.96
N THR A 84 24.08 17.63 -8.65
CA THR A 84 25.21 18.54 -8.58
C THR A 84 24.95 19.89 -9.25
N SER A 85 23.88 19.99 -10.05
CA SER A 85 23.44 21.23 -10.70
C SER A 85 22.47 22.06 -9.84
N ALA A 86 21.93 21.47 -8.74
CA ALA A 86 21.09 22.19 -7.80
C ALA A 86 21.94 23.15 -6.94
N ASP A 87 21.29 24.16 -6.36
CA ASP A 87 21.95 25.11 -5.43
C ASP A 87 22.74 24.32 -4.37
N PRO A 88 24.04 24.61 -4.18
CA PRO A 88 24.86 23.94 -3.17
C PRO A 88 24.27 23.95 -1.76
N LYS A 89 23.42 24.91 -1.44
CA LYS A 89 22.71 25.01 -0.16
C LYS A 89 21.67 23.89 0.03
N THR A 90 20.99 23.47 -1.04
CA THR A 90 19.98 22.40 -0.99
C THR A 90 20.57 21.02 -1.22
N ASN A 91 21.77 20.97 -1.78
CA ASN A 91 22.44 19.72 -2.18
C ASN A 91 23.00 18.92 -0.99
N ASN A 92 23.19 19.53 0.17
CA ASN A 92 23.73 18.91 1.37
C ASN A 92 22.66 18.64 2.46
N ILE A 93 21.41 18.83 2.15
CA ILE A 93 20.32 18.61 3.11
C ILE A 93 19.85 17.15 2.99
N PRO A 94 19.85 16.37 4.09
CA PRO A 94 19.27 15.05 4.10
C PRO A 94 17.74 15.11 4.12
N PHE A 95 17.10 14.08 3.58
CA PHE A 95 15.67 13.87 3.80
C PHE A 95 15.39 13.60 5.29
N GLN A 96 14.20 13.98 5.75
CA GLN A 96 13.74 13.70 7.11
C GLN A 96 12.82 12.47 7.10
N VAL A 97 13.01 11.58 8.08
CA VAL A 97 12.13 10.43 8.27
C VAL A 97 10.71 10.91 8.56
N GLY A 98 9.75 10.35 7.87
CA GLY A 98 8.34 10.70 8.01
C GLY A 98 7.88 11.90 7.20
N GLU A 99 8.78 12.65 6.55
CA GLU A 99 8.37 13.77 5.72
C GLU A 99 7.68 13.33 4.42
N THR A 100 6.86 14.22 3.88
CA THR A 100 6.30 14.09 2.55
C THR A 100 7.36 14.41 1.51
N VAL A 101 7.47 13.57 0.50
CA VAL A 101 8.27 13.82 -0.70
C VAL A 101 7.38 13.84 -1.93
N TYR A 102 7.73 14.64 -2.90
CA TYR A 102 6.98 14.74 -4.13
C TYR A 102 7.87 14.84 -5.37
N CYS A 103 7.33 14.41 -6.51
CA CYS A 103 7.87 14.70 -7.82
C CYS A 103 6.88 15.54 -8.62
N ARG A 104 7.38 16.52 -9.34
CA ARG A 104 6.56 17.32 -10.25
C ARG A 104 6.21 16.56 -11.51
N LYS A 105 5.12 16.93 -12.18
CA LYS A 105 4.71 16.32 -13.44
C LYS A 105 5.75 16.44 -14.55
N ASP A 106 6.47 17.54 -14.59
CA ASP A 106 7.55 17.80 -15.55
C ASP A 106 8.90 17.19 -15.11
N GLY A 107 8.98 16.60 -13.91
CA GLY A 107 10.19 16.01 -13.38
C GLY A 107 11.23 17.00 -12.87
N SER A 108 10.94 18.32 -12.86
CA SER A 108 11.89 19.36 -12.46
C SER A 108 12.12 19.42 -10.95
N ALA A 109 13.28 19.99 -10.55
CA ALA A 109 13.63 20.29 -9.17
C ALA A 109 13.00 21.60 -8.65
N GLY A 110 12.40 22.41 -9.52
CA GLY A 110 11.91 23.74 -9.17
C GLY A 110 10.66 23.76 -8.30
N PHE A 111 10.52 24.78 -7.45
CA PHE A 111 9.42 24.95 -6.48
C PHE A 111 8.13 25.58 -7.06
N SER A 112 7.89 25.54 -8.36
CA SER A 112 6.68 26.12 -8.92
C SER A 112 5.43 25.32 -8.55
N ALA A 113 4.53 25.91 -7.75
CA ALA A 113 3.26 25.29 -7.32
C ALA A 113 2.30 24.98 -8.48
N GLN A 114 2.44 25.66 -9.63
CA GLN A 114 1.54 25.55 -10.78
C GLN A 114 1.68 24.27 -11.61
N LYS A 115 2.78 23.53 -11.44
CA LYS A 115 3.10 22.38 -12.31
C LYS A 115 2.45 21.05 -11.92
N GLY A 116 1.75 20.98 -10.80
CA GLY A 116 1.14 19.75 -10.28
C GLY A 116 2.17 18.65 -9.96
N PHE A 117 1.69 17.58 -9.32
CA PHE A 117 2.54 16.48 -8.89
C PHE A 117 2.23 15.21 -9.67
N ARG A 118 3.27 14.43 -10.01
CA ARG A 118 3.18 13.07 -10.53
C ARG A 118 3.18 12.05 -9.41
N PHE A 119 3.89 12.36 -8.34
CA PHE A 119 4.06 11.50 -7.19
C PHE A 119 4.07 12.34 -5.91
N LYS A 120 3.36 11.86 -4.92
CA LYS A 120 3.47 12.25 -3.52
C LYS A 120 3.59 10.99 -2.69
N GLY A 121 4.55 10.92 -1.78
CA GLY A 121 4.76 9.80 -0.89
C GLY A 121 5.37 10.25 0.43
N ARG A 122 5.48 9.33 1.38
CA ARG A 122 6.14 9.55 2.66
C ARG A 122 7.46 8.79 2.71
N ILE A 123 8.47 9.40 3.29
CA ILE A 123 9.77 8.77 3.55
C ILE A 123 9.67 7.92 4.82
N ALA A 124 10.03 6.66 4.71
CA ALA A 124 10.25 5.76 5.84
C ALA A 124 11.71 5.87 6.35
N ALA A 125 12.01 5.34 7.54
CA ALA A 125 13.39 5.25 7.99
C ALA A 125 14.23 4.40 7.03
N PRO A 126 15.51 4.71 6.81
CA PRO A 126 16.37 3.97 5.87
C PRO A 126 16.33 2.45 6.07
N ASN A 127 16.37 2.00 7.33
CA ASN A 127 16.39 0.58 7.72
C ASN A 127 15.00 -0.05 7.87
N GLU A 128 13.92 0.70 7.64
CA GLU A 128 12.57 0.16 7.82
C GLU A 128 12.27 -0.97 6.82
N GLY A 129 12.19 -2.18 7.34
CA GLY A 129 11.87 -3.39 6.58
C GLY A 129 13.02 -4.04 5.82
N PHE A 130 14.20 -3.43 5.80
CA PHE A 130 15.41 -3.93 5.16
C PHE A 130 16.64 -3.77 6.07
N GLU A 131 17.48 -4.77 6.13
CA GLU A 131 18.77 -4.73 6.83
C GLU A 131 19.91 -4.35 5.88
N ILE A 132 19.74 -4.65 4.62
CA ILE A 132 20.72 -4.42 3.55
C ILE A 132 20.02 -3.74 2.40
N ASN A 133 20.64 -2.72 1.84
CA ASN A 133 20.22 -2.08 0.61
C ASN A 133 20.20 -3.10 -0.54
N PRO A 134 19.04 -3.42 -1.12
CA PRO A 134 18.97 -4.41 -2.19
C PRO A 134 19.67 -3.97 -3.48
N LEU A 135 19.92 -2.66 -3.66
CA LEU A 135 20.50 -2.11 -4.89
C LEU A 135 22.00 -2.33 -4.99
N ASP A 136 22.73 -2.20 -3.86
CA ASP A 136 24.20 -2.28 -3.83
C ASP A 136 24.75 -3.28 -2.80
N GLY A 137 23.89 -3.77 -1.90
CA GLY A 137 24.25 -4.71 -0.85
C GLY A 137 24.88 -4.07 0.38
N SER A 138 24.89 -2.74 0.50
CA SER A 138 25.39 -2.03 1.67
C SER A 138 24.52 -2.30 2.91
N ASP A 139 25.13 -2.25 4.08
CA ASP A 139 24.44 -2.45 5.37
C ASP A 139 23.70 -1.18 5.76
N ILE A 140 22.40 -1.31 6.06
CA ILE A 140 21.52 -0.21 6.50
C ILE A 140 20.82 -0.50 7.84
N GLN A 141 21.13 -1.64 8.48
CA GLN A 141 20.40 -2.07 9.69
C GLN A 141 20.48 -1.07 10.85
N ASN A 142 21.59 -0.34 10.95
CA ASN A 142 21.82 0.65 12.01
C ASN A 142 21.59 2.11 11.55
N THR A 143 21.04 2.30 10.34
CA THR A 143 20.83 3.61 9.77
C THR A 143 19.39 4.05 10.00
N ASN A 144 19.14 4.83 11.03
CA ASN A 144 17.81 5.35 11.36
C ASN A 144 17.48 6.65 10.61
N ASP A 145 18.50 7.45 10.30
CA ASP A 145 18.35 8.77 9.69
C ASP A 145 19.07 8.84 8.34
N TYR A 146 18.56 9.69 7.47
CA TYR A 146 19.21 9.96 6.20
C TYR A 146 20.41 10.87 6.37
N THR A 147 21.47 10.55 5.66
CA THR A 147 22.59 11.46 5.46
C THR A 147 22.49 12.10 4.08
N ALA A 148 23.12 13.25 3.95
CA ALA A 148 23.13 13.95 2.66
C ALA A 148 23.72 13.11 1.50
N ASN A 149 24.53 12.10 1.79
CA ASN A 149 25.19 11.24 0.79
C ASN A 149 24.55 9.86 0.63
N LEU A 150 23.42 9.59 1.30
CA LEU A 150 22.76 8.30 1.17
C LEU A 150 22.21 8.14 -0.26
N GLY A 151 22.70 7.11 -0.95
CA GLY A 151 22.39 6.86 -2.36
C GLY A 151 21.03 6.21 -2.61
N PHE A 152 20.17 6.15 -1.61
CA PHE A 152 18.83 5.59 -1.73
C PHE A 152 17.82 6.31 -0.82
N VAL A 153 16.54 6.08 -1.10
CA VAL A 153 15.41 6.45 -0.23
C VAL A 153 14.50 5.26 -0.02
N ASN A 154 13.94 5.16 1.17
CA ASN A 154 12.94 4.17 1.56
C ASN A 154 11.57 4.84 1.57
N ILE A 155 10.65 4.35 0.75
CA ILE A 155 9.29 4.89 0.65
C ILE A 155 8.34 4.09 1.53
N ASP A 156 7.49 4.78 2.28
CA ASP A 156 6.40 4.17 3.02
C ASP A 156 5.29 3.71 2.05
N THR A 157 5.44 2.49 1.57
CA THR A 157 4.51 1.89 0.58
C THR A 157 3.12 1.65 1.15
N LYS A 158 2.99 1.48 2.48
CA LYS A 158 1.69 1.35 3.14
C LYS A 158 0.89 2.64 3.06
N SER A 159 1.51 3.76 3.42
CA SER A 159 0.84 5.05 3.33
C SER A 159 0.51 5.44 1.89
N LEU A 160 1.34 5.01 0.94
CA LEU A 160 1.12 5.21 -0.49
C LEU A 160 -0.11 4.43 -1.01
N ALA A 161 -0.36 3.24 -0.45
CA ALA A 161 -1.51 2.41 -0.80
C ALA A 161 -2.77 2.73 0.01
N ASP A 162 -2.67 3.54 1.07
CA ASP A 162 -3.78 3.90 1.94
C ASP A 162 -4.77 4.84 1.23
N GLN A 163 -5.85 4.27 0.74
CA GLN A 163 -6.89 4.98 0.02
C GLN A 163 -7.75 5.90 0.90
N ALA A 164 -7.83 5.62 2.20
CA ALA A 164 -8.70 6.36 3.12
C ALA A 164 -8.27 7.82 3.27
N LYS A 165 -6.98 8.10 3.17
CA LYS A 165 -6.43 9.44 3.31
C LYS A 165 -6.25 10.18 1.98
N GLY A 166 -6.10 9.46 0.85
CA GLY A 166 -5.97 10.06 -0.49
C GLY A 166 -4.79 11.06 -0.66
N THR A 167 -3.91 11.14 0.35
CA THR A 167 -2.84 12.14 0.43
C THR A 167 -1.68 11.78 -0.49
N TYR A 168 -1.37 10.49 -0.57
CA TYR A 168 -0.24 9.97 -1.31
C TYR A 168 -0.69 9.20 -2.54
N TYR A 169 0.04 9.33 -3.63
CA TYR A 169 -0.31 8.72 -4.90
C TYR A 169 0.84 8.74 -5.91
N GLY A 170 0.68 7.94 -6.96
CA GLY A 170 1.52 7.99 -8.15
C GLY A 170 2.80 7.19 -8.04
N SER A 171 3.70 7.43 -8.99
CA SER A 171 5.04 6.83 -9.05
C SER A 171 6.00 7.80 -9.73
N PRO A 172 7.21 8.01 -9.18
CA PRO A 172 8.23 8.83 -9.83
C PRO A 172 8.77 8.10 -11.06
N LYS A 173 9.32 8.82 -12.01
CA LYS A 173 10.09 8.25 -13.12
C LYS A 173 11.58 8.30 -12.80
N ILE A 174 12.36 7.49 -13.51
CA ILE A 174 13.82 7.66 -13.53
C ILE A 174 14.13 9.06 -14.11
N ASN A 175 15.08 9.72 -13.51
CA ASN A 175 15.49 11.11 -13.74
C ASN A 175 14.51 12.18 -13.21
N ASP A 176 13.39 11.84 -12.58
CA ASP A 176 12.60 12.81 -11.82
C ASP A 176 13.35 13.21 -10.54
N TYR A 177 13.07 14.42 -10.06
CA TYR A 177 13.56 14.89 -8.77
C TYR A 177 12.54 14.63 -7.68
N LEU A 178 13.01 13.98 -6.61
CA LEU A 178 12.32 13.89 -5.32
C LEU A 178 12.64 15.12 -4.51
N ILE A 179 11.62 15.77 -3.99
CA ILE A 179 11.74 17.00 -3.20
C ILE A 179 11.08 16.76 -1.84
N GLY A 180 11.82 16.94 -0.76
CA GLY A 180 11.31 16.89 0.62
C GLY A 180 10.52 18.14 0.95
N GLU A 181 9.30 17.98 1.44
CA GLU A 181 8.40 19.10 1.74
C GLU A 181 8.87 19.89 2.96
N THR A 182 9.45 19.23 3.95
CA THR A 182 9.92 19.84 5.20
C THR A 182 11.39 20.20 5.13
N SER A 183 12.22 19.26 4.68
CA SER A 183 13.67 19.46 4.64
C SER A 183 14.13 20.37 3.50
N GLY A 184 13.38 20.39 2.39
CA GLY A 184 13.83 20.99 1.14
C GLY A 184 14.91 20.17 0.42
N ALA A 185 15.20 18.96 0.90
CA ALA A 185 16.17 18.06 0.26
C ALA A 185 15.74 17.73 -1.17
N ILE A 186 16.69 17.67 -2.08
CA ILE A 186 16.45 17.36 -3.50
C ILE A 186 17.39 16.25 -3.93
N ALA A 187 16.82 15.19 -4.52
CA ALA A 187 17.60 14.11 -5.09
C ALA A 187 16.97 13.59 -6.39
N LYS A 188 17.80 13.20 -7.33
CA LYS A 188 17.37 12.64 -8.62
C LYS A 188 17.21 11.13 -8.51
N VAL A 189 16.09 10.60 -8.97
CA VAL A 189 15.82 9.16 -9.02
C VAL A 189 16.67 8.51 -10.10
N THR A 190 17.52 7.56 -9.71
CA THR A 190 18.45 6.86 -10.62
C THR A 190 18.11 5.41 -10.83
N ASN A 191 17.55 4.74 -9.81
CA ASN A 191 17.26 3.31 -9.89
C ASN A 191 15.91 2.98 -9.24
N LYS A 192 15.09 2.21 -9.97
CA LYS A 192 13.79 1.68 -9.54
C LYS A 192 13.71 0.18 -9.82
N ASP A 193 14.80 -0.53 -9.74
CA ASP A 193 14.80 -1.96 -9.93
C ASP A 193 14.17 -2.67 -8.72
N MET A 194 13.32 -3.63 -8.99
CA MET A 194 12.75 -4.49 -7.97
C MET A 194 13.74 -5.63 -7.70
N ILE A 195 14.50 -5.49 -6.62
CA ILE A 195 15.50 -6.46 -6.20
C ILE A 195 15.14 -6.94 -4.80
N THR A 196 15.16 -8.26 -4.61
CA THR A 196 14.94 -8.88 -3.30
C THR A 196 16.12 -8.63 -2.37
N ASP A 197 15.80 -8.49 -1.09
CA ASP A 197 16.81 -8.45 -0.03
C ASP A 197 17.52 -9.81 0.17
N LYS A 198 18.41 -9.89 1.16
CA LYS A 198 19.11 -11.15 1.52
C LYS A 198 18.17 -12.24 2.04
N LYS A 199 16.96 -11.89 2.50
CA LYS A 199 15.94 -12.81 3.01
C LYS A 199 14.87 -13.17 1.96
N GLY A 200 15.05 -12.71 0.72
CA GLY A 200 14.09 -12.95 -0.35
C GLY A 200 12.79 -12.17 -0.19
N LYS A 201 12.83 -11.00 0.45
CA LYS A 201 11.69 -10.07 0.53
C LYS A 201 11.76 -9.05 -0.59
N LEU A 202 10.60 -8.73 -1.16
CA LEU A 202 10.41 -7.67 -2.14
C LEU A 202 9.15 -6.89 -1.79
N ARG A 203 9.29 -5.59 -1.62
CA ARG A 203 8.18 -4.67 -1.36
C ARG A 203 8.16 -3.52 -2.33
N GLY A 204 6.97 -3.07 -2.63
CA GLY A 204 6.77 -1.91 -3.47
C GLY A 204 5.30 -1.60 -3.66
N SER A 205 5.07 -0.66 -4.54
CA SER A 205 3.72 -0.28 -4.96
C SER A 205 3.71 -0.10 -6.47
N PHE A 206 2.59 -0.41 -7.09
CA PHE A 206 2.35 -0.01 -8.47
C PHE A 206 1.15 0.92 -8.56
N PHE A 207 1.24 1.87 -9.44
CA PHE A 207 0.22 2.89 -9.66
C PHE A 207 -0.65 2.50 -10.85
N ILE A 208 -1.96 2.41 -10.62
CA ILE A 208 -2.95 2.27 -11.67
C ILE A 208 -3.48 3.66 -11.98
N ASP A 209 -3.23 4.12 -13.21
CA ASP A 209 -3.78 5.37 -13.69
C ASP A 209 -5.18 5.12 -14.27
N SER A 210 -6.12 5.97 -13.88
CA SER A 210 -7.45 5.91 -14.48
C SER A 210 -7.36 6.32 -15.95
N PRO A 211 -7.93 5.58 -16.88
CA PRO A 211 -8.04 6.03 -18.26
C PRO A 211 -8.79 7.38 -18.27
N LYS A 212 -8.24 8.35 -18.98
CA LYS A 212 -8.86 9.66 -19.20
C LYS A 212 -9.99 9.55 -20.20
#